data_f75287312840459e2082e29a3573ce55
#
_entry.id   f75287312840459e2082e29a3573ce55
#
_cell.length_a   1.000
_cell.length_b   1.000
_cell.length_c   1.000
_cell.angle_alpha   90.00
_cell.angle_beta   90.00
_cell.angle_gamma   90.00
#
_symmetry.space_group_name_H-M   'P 1'
#
loop_
_entity.id
_entity.type
_entity.pdbx_description
1 polymer ?
#
loop_
_entity_poly.entity_id
_entity_poly.type
_entity_poly.pdbx_seq_one_letter_code
_entity_poly.pdbx_strand_id
1 'polypeptide(L)'
;MALPNGLELDTATGLEYCANSEEVYLDILDEFRKDDRRGELNEFFSERNWERYRISAHAVKSSALTIGAMDLYEIARQIEEPLKTMDFSPALDLHDLFIEKYADTLAMLNRVLG
;
A
#
# COMPACT_ATOMS: atom_id res chain seq x y z
N MET A 1 13.45 8.10 20.29
CA MET A 1 12.44 7.01 20.33
C MET A 1 12.89 5.91 19.37
N ALA A 2 12.88 4.67 19.82
CA ALA A 2 13.22 3.55 18.95
C ALA A 2 11.99 3.06 18.20
N LEU A 3 12.18 2.58 16.97
CA LEU A 3 11.11 1.94 16.23
C LEU A 3 10.73 0.62 16.89
N PRO A 4 9.45 0.22 16.86
CA PRO A 4 9.04 -1.06 17.42
C PRO A 4 9.65 -2.24 16.66
N ASN A 5 9.82 -3.38 17.35
CA ASN A 5 10.28 -4.60 16.72
C ASN A 5 9.19 -5.20 15.82
N GLY A 6 9.61 -5.95 14.81
CA GLY A 6 8.69 -6.67 13.95
C GLY A 6 8.14 -5.90 12.76
N LEU A 7 8.66 -4.69 12.51
CA LEU A 7 8.31 -3.97 11.28
C LEU A 7 8.98 -4.66 10.08
N GLU A 8 8.19 -5.38 9.32
CA GLU A 8 8.64 -6.07 8.11
C GLU A 8 8.56 -5.11 6.92
N LEU A 9 9.33 -4.01 7.02
CA LEU A 9 9.33 -2.90 6.07
C LEU A 9 10.77 -2.48 5.82
N ASP A 10 11.00 -1.83 4.68
CA ASP A 10 12.24 -1.09 4.43
C ASP A 10 12.18 0.23 5.21
N THR A 11 12.55 0.16 6.49
CA THR A 11 12.46 1.31 7.39
C THR A 11 13.40 2.44 7.00
N ALA A 12 14.54 2.12 6.40
CA ALA A 12 15.47 3.15 5.91
C ALA A 12 14.80 4.02 4.83
N THR A 13 14.14 3.39 3.86
CA THR A 13 13.39 4.10 2.82
C THR A 13 12.25 4.92 3.45
N GLY A 14 11.48 4.32 4.36
CA GLY A 14 10.38 5.02 5.02
C GLY A 14 10.85 6.23 5.80
N LEU A 15 11.94 6.10 6.54
CA LEU A 15 12.52 7.21 7.31
C LEU A 15 12.99 8.34 6.39
N GLU A 16 13.56 8.03 5.21
CA GLU A 16 13.96 9.07 4.26
C GLU A 16 12.78 9.94 3.84
N TYR A 17 11.62 9.34 3.59
CA TYR A 17 10.40 10.08 3.24
C TYR A 17 9.85 10.89 4.40
N CYS A 18 10.27 10.59 5.64
CA CYS A 18 9.83 11.26 6.86
C CYS A 18 10.93 12.14 7.47
N ALA A 19 11.87 12.63 6.66
CA ALA A 19 12.98 13.47 7.06
C ALA A 19 13.79 12.84 8.20
N ASN A 20 13.90 11.52 8.21
CA ASN A 20 14.58 10.71 9.23
C ASN A 20 14.01 10.88 10.64
N SER A 21 12.77 11.35 10.76
CA SER A 21 12.07 11.45 12.04
C SER A 21 11.29 10.17 12.33
N GLU A 22 11.69 9.44 13.37
CA GLU A 22 10.98 8.22 13.80
C GLU A 22 9.54 8.55 14.24
N GLU A 23 9.34 9.69 14.90
CA GLU A 23 8.01 10.12 15.33
C GLU A 23 7.09 10.35 14.13
N VAL A 24 7.55 11.08 13.12
CA VAL A 24 6.78 11.30 11.88
C VAL A 24 6.50 9.98 11.18
N TYR A 25 7.49 9.10 11.10
CA TYR A 25 7.32 7.79 10.47
C TYR A 25 6.25 6.96 11.18
N LEU A 26 6.25 6.93 12.51
CA LEU A 26 5.23 6.19 13.27
C LEU A 26 3.83 6.77 13.05
N ASP A 27 3.70 8.10 12.95
CA ASP A 27 2.44 8.74 12.63
C ASP A 27 1.93 8.35 11.23
N ILE A 28 2.82 8.30 10.26
CA ILE A 28 2.48 7.91 8.87
C ILE A 28 2.09 6.43 8.81
N LEU A 29 2.77 5.55 9.57
CA LEU A 29 2.37 4.14 9.67
C LEU A 29 0.97 4.00 10.24
N ASP A 30 0.64 4.78 11.27
CA ASP A 30 -0.68 4.75 11.88
C ASP A 30 -1.76 5.26 10.91
N GLU A 31 -1.47 6.30 10.14
CA GLU A 31 -2.38 6.78 9.10
C GLU A 31 -2.58 5.75 8.00
N PHE A 32 -1.52 5.07 7.57
CA PHE A 32 -1.63 3.99 6.59
C PHE A 32 -2.56 2.90 7.10
N ARG A 33 -2.40 2.50 8.35
CA ARG A 33 -3.21 1.47 8.99
C ARG A 33 -4.69 1.84 9.01
N LYS A 34 -5.01 3.12 9.22
CA LYS A 34 -6.39 3.62 9.31
C LYS A 34 -7.04 3.82 7.95
N ASP A 35 -6.26 4.08 6.90
CA ASP A 35 -6.76 4.32 5.55
C ASP A 35 -6.80 3.01 4.75
N ASP A 36 -7.69 2.11 5.17
CA ASP A 36 -7.84 0.79 4.53
C ASP A 36 -8.72 0.89 3.28
N ARG A 37 -8.10 0.78 2.11
CA ARG A 37 -8.77 0.91 0.81
C ARG A 37 -9.19 -0.42 0.19
N ARG A 38 -9.06 -1.53 0.92
CA ARG A 38 -9.38 -2.85 0.36
C ARG A 38 -10.84 -2.96 -0.08
N GLY A 39 -11.77 -2.40 0.70
CA GLY A 39 -13.18 -2.42 0.39
C GLY A 39 -13.49 -1.72 -0.93
N GLU A 40 -12.97 -0.50 -1.11
CA GLU A 40 -13.19 0.25 -2.36
C GLU A 40 -12.50 -0.39 -3.55
N LEU A 41 -11.29 -0.95 -3.37
CA LEU A 41 -10.59 -1.65 -4.45
C LEU A 41 -11.39 -2.87 -4.93
N ASN A 42 -11.92 -3.66 -4.02
CA ASN A 42 -12.76 -4.81 -4.36
C ASN A 42 -14.05 -4.39 -5.08
N GLU A 43 -14.67 -3.31 -4.63
CA GLU A 43 -15.89 -2.78 -5.23
C GLU A 43 -15.62 -2.29 -6.66
N PHE A 44 -14.61 -1.43 -6.85
CA PHE A 44 -14.27 -0.93 -8.18
C PHE A 44 -13.83 -2.04 -9.13
N PHE A 45 -13.11 -3.04 -8.62
CA PHE A 45 -12.72 -4.20 -9.41
C PHE A 45 -13.95 -4.98 -9.88
N SER A 46 -14.87 -5.26 -8.97
CA SER A 46 -16.09 -6.00 -9.28
C SER A 46 -16.96 -5.27 -10.31
N GLU A 47 -17.02 -3.94 -10.24
CA GLU A 47 -17.75 -3.08 -11.17
C GLU A 47 -16.99 -2.83 -12.47
N ARG A 48 -15.75 -3.26 -12.58
CA ARG A 48 -14.87 -2.92 -13.71
C ARG A 48 -14.71 -1.40 -13.88
N ASN A 49 -14.79 -0.66 -12.78
CA ASN A 49 -14.58 0.78 -12.76
C ASN A 49 -13.07 1.07 -12.70
N TRP A 50 -12.43 0.95 -13.85
CA TRP A 50 -10.97 1.01 -13.95
C TRP A 50 -10.41 2.40 -13.61
N GLU A 51 -11.15 3.46 -13.90
CA GLU A 51 -10.71 4.81 -13.55
C GLU A 51 -10.57 4.98 -12.04
N ARG A 52 -11.61 4.63 -11.27
CA ARG A 52 -11.56 4.72 -9.81
C ARG A 52 -10.63 3.70 -9.19
N TYR A 53 -10.58 2.50 -9.76
CA TYR A 53 -9.64 1.47 -9.32
C TYR A 53 -8.20 1.98 -9.45
N ARG A 54 -7.86 2.59 -10.59
CA ARG A 54 -6.52 3.13 -10.81
C ARG A 54 -6.17 4.22 -9.79
N ILE A 55 -7.11 5.14 -9.51
CA ILE A 55 -6.89 6.21 -8.53
C ILE A 55 -6.60 5.62 -7.14
N SER A 56 -7.38 4.62 -6.73
CA SER A 56 -7.19 3.95 -5.44
C SER A 56 -5.87 3.17 -5.39
N ALA A 57 -5.55 2.43 -6.46
CA ALA A 57 -4.29 1.70 -6.56
C ALA A 57 -3.08 2.65 -6.55
N HIS A 58 -3.20 3.82 -7.19
CA HIS A 58 -2.15 4.85 -7.16
C HIS A 58 -1.93 5.36 -5.72
N ALA A 59 -3.00 5.60 -4.98
CA ALA A 59 -2.89 6.04 -3.59
C ALA A 59 -2.17 4.99 -2.73
N VAL A 60 -2.49 3.70 -2.90
CA VAL A 60 -1.83 2.61 -2.19
C VAL A 60 -0.36 2.51 -2.61
N LYS A 61 -0.06 2.64 -3.90
CA LYS A 61 1.32 2.62 -4.41
C LYS A 61 2.16 3.70 -3.71
N SER A 62 1.66 4.93 -3.68
CA SER A 62 2.38 6.07 -3.08
C SER A 62 2.55 5.89 -1.57
N SER A 63 1.51 5.47 -0.87
CA SER A 63 1.57 5.27 0.58
C SER A 63 2.49 4.10 0.95
N ALA A 64 2.46 3.01 0.18
CA ALA A 64 3.33 1.85 0.40
C ALA A 64 4.79 2.23 0.25
N LEU A 65 5.13 3.01 -0.77
CA LEU A 65 6.50 3.48 -0.97
C LEU A 65 6.95 4.34 0.21
N THR A 66 6.10 5.26 0.65
CA THR A 66 6.41 6.17 1.75
C THR A 66 6.73 5.44 3.04
N ILE A 67 6.06 4.32 3.31
CA ILE A 67 6.33 3.55 4.54
C ILE A 67 7.37 2.44 4.36
N GLY A 68 7.84 2.20 3.14
CA GLY A 68 8.81 1.15 2.86
C GLY A 68 8.19 -0.24 2.70
N ALA A 69 6.90 -0.33 2.41
CA ALA A 69 6.23 -1.60 2.12
C ALA A 69 6.47 -1.98 0.65
N MET A 70 7.69 -2.44 0.35
CA MET A 70 8.17 -2.56 -1.02
C MET A 70 7.45 -3.64 -1.84
N ASP A 71 7.07 -4.76 -1.22
CA ASP A 71 6.31 -5.79 -1.94
C ASP A 71 4.93 -5.28 -2.35
N LEU A 72 4.26 -4.56 -1.46
CA LEU A 72 2.97 -3.94 -1.77
C LEU A 72 3.12 -2.84 -2.82
N TYR A 73 4.16 -2.02 -2.67
CA TYR A 73 4.47 -0.98 -3.64
C TYR A 73 4.64 -1.57 -5.05
N GLU A 74 5.43 -2.62 -5.18
CA GLU A 74 5.74 -3.22 -6.47
C GLU A 74 4.50 -3.80 -7.16
N ILE A 75 3.64 -4.51 -6.42
CA ILE A 75 2.43 -5.06 -7.02
C ILE A 75 1.44 -3.95 -7.39
N ALA A 76 1.31 -2.93 -6.55
CA ALA A 76 0.47 -1.77 -6.87
C ALA A 76 0.95 -1.07 -8.14
N ARG A 77 2.27 -0.94 -8.31
CA ARG A 77 2.89 -0.35 -9.49
C ARG A 77 2.59 -1.17 -10.75
N GLN A 78 2.73 -2.51 -10.66
CA GLN A 78 2.48 -3.41 -11.79
C GLN A 78 1.02 -3.36 -12.27
N ILE A 79 0.11 -3.02 -11.39
CA ILE A 79 -1.32 -2.90 -11.72
C ILE A 79 -1.65 -1.49 -12.22
N GLU A 80 -1.17 -0.46 -11.49
CA GLU A 80 -1.58 0.92 -11.74
C GLU A 80 -1.00 1.49 -13.03
N GLU A 81 0.28 1.25 -13.32
CA GLU A 81 0.93 1.84 -14.49
C GLU A 81 0.30 1.38 -15.82
N PRO A 82 0.04 0.07 -16.05
CA PRO A 82 -0.64 -0.33 -17.28
C PRO A 82 -2.05 0.24 -17.44
N LEU A 83 -2.75 0.49 -16.34
CA LEU A 83 -4.09 1.09 -16.40
C LEU A 83 -4.07 2.50 -16.96
N LYS A 84 -2.97 3.21 -16.89
CA LYS A 84 -2.83 4.56 -17.49
C LYS A 84 -3.02 4.52 -19.00
N THR A 85 -2.72 3.39 -19.63
CA THR A 85 -2.88 3.17 -21.06
C THR A 85 -3.99 2.17 -21.36
N MET A 86 -4.95 2.00 -20.46
CA MET A 86 -6.12 1.13 -20.63
C MET A 86 -5.78 -0.36 -20.75
N ASP A 87 -4.63 -0.80 -20.24
CA ASP A 87 -4.27 -2.21 -20.18
C ASP A 87 -4.76 -2.79 -18.84
N PHE A 88 -5.84 -3.55 -18.89
CA PHE A 88 -6.50 -4.12 -17.72
C PHE A 88 -5.94 -5.49 -17.31
N SER A 89 -5.13 -6.12 -18.16
CA SER A 89 -4.69 -7.50 -17.95
C SER A 89 -3.97 -7.70 -16.61
N PRO A 90 -3.01 -6.84 -16.22
CA PRO A 90 -2.35 -7.02 -14.92
C PRO A 90 -3.32 -6.89 -13.75
N ALA A 91 -4.30 -5.97 -13.81
CA ALA A 91 -5.29 -5.84 -12.75
C ALA A 91 -6.14 -7.10 -12.63
N LEU A 92 -6.57 -7.67 -13.75
CA LEU A 92 -7.34 -8.92 -13.77
C LEU A 92 -6.55 -10.08 -13.17
N ASP A 93 -5.26 -10.17 -13.48
CA ASP A 93 -4.42 -11.27 -13.05
C ASP A 93 -3.93 -11.12 -11.60
N LEU A 94 -3.67 -9.89 -11.14
CA LEU A 94 -2.96 -9.62 -9.91
C LEU A 94 -3.81 -9.04 -8.78
N HIS A 95 -5.10 -8.75 -9.03
CA HIS A 95 -5.95 -8.11 -8.02
C HIS A 95 -5.98 -8.87 -6.70
N ASP A 96 -6.18 -10.19 -6.74
CA ASP A 96 -6.28 -10.98 -5.52
C ASP A 96 -4.96 -10.98 -4.74
N LEU A 97 -3.84 -11.07 -5.44
CA LEU A 97 -2.52 -10.99 -4.81
C LEU A 97 -2.27 -9.58 -4.22
N PHE A 98 -2.71 -8.55 -4.90
CA PHE A 98 -2.62 -7.17 -4.42
C PHE A 98 -3.37 -7.01 -3.10
N ILE A 99 -4.61 -7.48 -3.04
CA ILE A 99 -5.41 -7.43 -1.81
C ILE A 99 -4.75 -8.25 -0.69
N GLU A 100 -4.20 -9.43 -1.01
CA GLU A 100 -3.49 -10.27 -0.04
C GLU A 100 -2.26 -9.56 0.54
N LYS A 101 -1.41 -8.97 -0.31
CA LYS A 101 -0.23 -8.23 0.14
C LYS A 101 -0.61 -7.02 0.98
N TYR A 102 -1.66 -6.34 0.61
CA TYR A 102 -2.19 -5.21 1.36
C TYR A 102 -2.68 -5.67 2.74
N ALA A 103 -3.46 -6.76 2.77
CA ALA A 103 -3.94 -7.34 4.03
C ALA A 103 -2.79 -7.77 4.94
N ASP A 104 -1.74 -8.37 4.39
CA ASP A 104 -0.56 -8.79 5.16
C ASP A 104 0.15 -7.57 5.79
N THR A 105 0.29 -6.49 5.03
CA THR A 105 0.90 -5.25 5.53
C THR A 105 0.07 -4.66 6.67
N LEU A 106 -1.23 -4.58 6.50
CA LEU A 106 -2.13 -4.06 7.54
C LEU A 106 -2.12 -4.94 8.80
N ALA A 107 -2.11 -6.26 8.63
CA ALA A 107 -2.05 -7.20 9.75
C ALA A 107 -0.74 -7.04 10.53
N MET A 108 0.38 -6.89 9.84
CA MET A 108 1.68 -6.65 10.46
C MET A 108 1.66 -5.35 11.25
N LEU A 109 1.13 -4.26 10.67
CA LEU A 109 1.05 -2.97 11.36
C LEU A 109 0.14 -3.04 12.58
N ASN A 110 -1.00 -3.71 12.48
CA ASN A 110 -1.91 -3.88 13.64
C ASN A 110 -1.25 -4.68 14.76
N ARG A 111 -0.46 -5.70 14.42
CA ARG A 111 0.27 -6.50 15.41
C ARG A 111 1.36 -5.69 16.10
N VAL A 112 2.08 -4.87 15.34
CA VAL A 112 3.27 -4.15 15.83
C VAL A 112 2.88 -2.86 16.55
N LEU A 113 1.89 -2.13 16.04
CA LEU A 113 1.49 -0.84 16.60
C LEU A 113 0.41 -0.94 17.68
N GLY A 114 -0.19 -2.08 17.79
CA GLY A 114 -1.20 -2.35 18.84
C GLY A 114 -2.59 -1.92 18.49
#